data_450efc0f7937260192831620c009311f
#
_entry.id   450efc0f7937260192831620c009311f
#
_cell.length_a   1.000
_cell.length_b   1.000
_cell.length_c   1.000
_cell.angle_alpha   90.00
_cell.angle_beta   90.00
_cell.angle_gamma   90.00
#
_symmetry.space_group_name_H-M   'P 1'
#
loop_
_entity.id
_entity.type
_entity.pdbx_description
1 polymer ?
#
loop_
_entity_poly.entity_id
_entity_poly.type
_entity_poly.pdbx_seq_one_letter_code
_entity_poly.pdbx_strand_id
1 'polypeptide(L)'
;MKKIETSQKQNADVMQKNAKKFNKKKTVIIIGMIIILLTVLISFWYVYEKNINQWDVREKQVTIEYGEIYEPSLSELVDTGKYPNVTSENTQIDIEASKDGDAAYYSVGKSNIKITHTSEYKLFGLKLFSVKDTKNILFTISDTTAPVFSNDNGVNPKEVSFIKDCKEDITNKYQASDLSNVEITFDDKDVDYSKAGEYTANVFAKDANGNVSYMEVKVVITEPTIDFNVSVLSLNIGDEYTIEAKVDGKDKEIEWSSSDESIAKVDNGKVTAIKAGKATIKAKANDVEKTCEVTVKEKAAQQQTQKNSTNKNSSSYSTNVAQSKSNTASASSNSNSSAENNKETHCTNNNNHSIKCGNIGMWFGSRREVDTYFSSVCNKWGTKYKNEEITWEEYTKNCPQGYECWSCSYCGKWTGNFIKE
;
A
#
# COMPACT_ATOMS: atom_id res chain seq x y z
N MET A 1 58.57 -68.29 -85.39
CA MET A 1 57.26 -67.71 -85.15
C MET A 1 56.93 -67.58 -83.65
N LYS A 2 57.10 -68.59 -82.78
CA LYS A 2 56.70 -68.54 -81.33
C LYS A 2 57.31 -67.40 -80.52
N LYS A 3 58.53 -66.86 -80.79
CA LYS A 3 59.15 -65.76 -80.06
C LYS A 3 58.45 -64.38 -80.27
N ILE A 4 57.92 -64.19 -81.50
CA ILE A 4 57.26 -62.92 -81.84
C ILE A 4 55.86 -62.84 -81.18
N GLU A 5 55.11 -63.95 -81.14
CA GLU A 5 53.82 -64.02 -80.52
C GLU A 5 53.86 -63.79 -78.97
N THR A 6 54.92 -64.30 -78.32
CA THR A 6 55.09 -64.14 -76.86
C THR A 6 55.43 -62.69 -76.55
N SER A 7 56.21 -61.99 -77.37
CA SER A 7 56.54 -60.56 -77.19
C SER A 7 55.35 -59.66 -77.47
N GLN A 8 54.52 -59.96 -78.44
CA GLN A 8 53.32 -59.22 -78.75
C GLN A 8 52.24 -59.38 -77.55
N LYS A 9 52.12 -60.57 -76.99
CA LYS A 9 51.25 -60.82 -75.90
C LYS A 9 51.72 -60.11 -74.61
N GLN A 10 53.01 -60.11 -74.32
CA GLN A 10 53.61 -59.36 -73.24
C GLN A 10 53.43 -57.85 -73.31
N ASN A 11 53.59 -57.28 -74.54
CA ASN A 11 53.35 -55.86 -74.81
C ASN A 11 51.86 -55.51 -74.69
N ALA A 12 50.94 -56.35 -75.10
CA ALA A 12 49.49 -56.15 -74.94
C ALA A 12 49.10 -56.20 -73.44
N ASP A 13 49.65 -57.13 -72.65
CA ASP A 13 49.39 -57.22 -71.16
C ASP A 13 49.94 -55.98 -70.42
N VAL A 14 51.15 -55.47 -70.85
CA VAL A 14 51.73 -54.26 -70.26
C VAL A 14 50.89 -53.06 -70.65
N MET A 15 50.44 -52.91 -71.90
CA MET A 15 49.54 -51.84 -72.35
C MET A 15 48.21 -51.91 -71.61
N GLN A 16 47.64 -53.09 -71.43
CA GLN A 16 46.34 -53.29 -70.69
C GLN A 16 46.50 -52.96 -69.20
N LYS A 17 47.63 -53.32 -68.57
CA LYS A 17 47.98 -52.93 -67.19
C LYS A 17 48.14 -51.41 -67.01
N ASN A 18 48.85 -50.78 -67.95
CA ASN A 18 49.01 -49.32 -67.93
C ASN A 18 47.71 -48.55 -68.22
N ALA A 19 46.86 -49.06 -69.09
CA ALA A 19 45.55 -48.49 -69.35
C ALA A 19 44.62 -48.61 -68.14
N LYS A 20 44.64 -49.78 -67.44
CA LYS A 20 43.91 -49.97 -66.13
C LYS A 20 44.43 -49.04 -65.05
N LYS A 21 45.74 -48.86 -64.92
CA LYS A 21 46.41 -47.94 -63.99
C LYS A 21 46.08 -46.48 -64.29
N PHE A 22 46.06 -46.10 -65.57
CA PHE A 22 45.69 -44.75 -66.05
C PHE A 22 44.19 -44.44 -65.75
N ASN A 23 43.30 -45.39 -66.02
CA ASN A 23 41.88 -45.26 -65.71
C ASN A 23 41.59 -45.18 -64.20
N LYS A 24 42.32 -45.98 -63.43
CA LYS A 24 42.22 -45.86 -61.94
C LYS A 24 42.68 -44.48 -61.44
N LYS A 25 43.73 -43.90 -61.97
CA LYS A 25 44.19 -42.53 -61.60
C LYS A 25 43.18 -41.45 -62.04
N LYS A 26 42.64 -41.57 -63.25
CA LYS A 26 41.55 -40.65 -63.68
C LYS A 26 40.31 -40.77 -62.83
N THR A 27 39.88 -41.96 -62.46
CA THR A 27 38.76 -42.18 -61.58
C THR A 27 38.99 -41.60 -60.18
N VAL A 28 40.20 -41.73 -59.61
CA VAL A 28 40.56 -41.14 -58.32
C VAL A 28 40.54 -39.62 -58.38
N ILE A 29 41.06 -39.01 -59.49
CA ILE A 29 41.00 -37.56 -59.69
C ILE A 29 39.59 -37.06 -59.83
N ILE A 30 38.73 -37.77 -60.62
CA ILE A 30 37.32 -37.41 -60.78
C ILE A 30 36.56 -37.51 -59.48
N ILE A 31 36.77 -38.54 -58.69
CA ILE A 31 36.18 -38.68 -57.35
C ILE A 31 36.65 -37.56 -56.43
N GLY A 32 37.95 -37.23 -56.46
CA GLY A 32 38.50 -36.10 -55.71
C GLY A 32 37.86 -34.75 -56.08
N MET A 33 37.69 -34.52 -57.40
CA MET A 33 37.00 -33.27 -57.88
C MET A 33 35.52 -33.26 -57.45
N ILE A 34 34.82 -34.39 -57.49
CA ILE A 34 33.42 -34.49 -57.04
C ILE A 34 33.33 -34.21 -55.54
N ILE A 35 34.26 -34.74 -54.71
CA ILE A 35 34.29 -34.49 -53.27
C ILE A 35 34.53 -32.98 -52.99
N ILE A 36 35.47 -32.34 -53.70
CA ILE A 36 35.75 -30.90 -53.61
C ILE A 36 34.49 -30.10 -53.97
N LEU A 37 33.85 -30.43 -55.10
CA LEU A 37 32.60 -29.76 -55.52
C LEU A 37 31.51 -29.91 -54.49
N LEU A 38 31.31 -31.09 -53.94
CA LEU A 38 30.33 -31.35 -52.88
C LEU A 38 30.63 -30.57 -51.59
N THR A 39 31.89 -30.48 -51.19
CA THR A 39 32.28 -29.67 -50.02
C THR A 39 32.02 -28.17 -50.24
N VAL A 40 32.27 -27.67 -51.43
CA VAL A 40 31.96 -26.28 -51.81
C VAL A 40 30.43 -26.05 -51.81
N LEU A 41 29.65 -26.93 -52.38
CA LEU A 41 28.19 -26.82 -52.37
C LEU A 41 27.60 -26.90 -50.98
N ILE A 42 28.13 -27.77 -50.11
CA ILE A 42 27.71 -27.87 -48.70
C ILE A 42 28.08 -26.59 -47.95
N SER A 43 29.25 -26.03 -48.22
CA SER A 43 29.68 -24.75 -47.60
C SER A 43 28.77 -23.58 -48.04
N PHE A 44 28.42 -23.49 -49.33
CA PHE A 44 27.47 -22.48 -49.82
C PHE A 44 26.07 -22.68 -49.20
N TRP A 45 25.58 -23.92 -49.13
CA TRP A 45 24.33 -24.23 -48.50
C TRP A 45 24.35 -23.84 -46.99
N TYR A 46 25.41 -24.15 -46.28
CA TYR A 46 25.55 -23.80 -44.86
C TYR A 46 25.54 -22.28 -44.63
N VAL A 47 26.27 -21.52 -45.47
CA VAL A 47 26.29 -20.04 -45.42
C VAL A 47 24.90 -19.48 -45.74
N TYR A 48 24.21 -20.03 -46.73
CA TYR A 48 22.86 -19.62 -47.08
C TYR A 48 21.87 -19.87 -45.94
N GLU A 49 21.83 -21.06 -45.35
CA GLU A 49 20.97 -21.41 -44.22
C GLU A 49 21.30 -20.57 -42.96
N LYS A 50 22.59 -20.31 -42.74
CA LYS A 50 23.01 -19.43 -41.64
C LYS A 50 22.48 -18.00 -41.80
N ASN A 51 22.48 -17.46 -43.03
CA ASN A 51 21.97 -16.12 -43.31
C ASN A 51 20.44 -16.04 -43.13
N ILE A 52 19.72 -17.05 -43.59
CA ILE A 52 18.25 -17.10 -43.41
C ILE A 52 17.85 -17.20 -41.96
N ASN A 53 18.65 -17.89 -41.17
CA ASN A 53 18.38 -18.13 -39.72
C ASN A 53 18.97 -17.02 -38.82
N GLN A 54 19.50 -15.90 -39.39
CA GLN A 54 19.86 -14.74 -38.59
C GLN A 54 18.59 -14.05 -38.05
N TRP A 55 18.68 -13.58 -36.82
CA TRP A 55 17.64 -12.81 -36.19
C TRP A 55 18.22 -11.90 -35.12
N ASP A 56 17.47 -10.87 -34.68
CA ASP A 56 17.84 -9.99 -33.58
C ASP A 56 16.56 -9.46 -32.90
N VAL A 57 16.72 -8.94 -31.71
CA VAL A 57 15.66 -8.31 -30.95
C VAL A 57 15.41 -6.88 -31.44
N ARG A 58 14.19 -6.36 -31.26
CA ARG A 58 13.84 -4.97 -31.60
C ARG A 58 14.59 -4.00 -30.71
N GLU A 59 14.51 -4.24 -29.39
CA GLU A 59 15.08 -3.38 -28.37
C GLU A 59 16.10 -4.15 -27.54
N LYS A 60 17.14 -3.47 -27.08
CA LYS A 60 18.15 -4.05 -26.19
C LYS A 60 17.77 -3.90 -24.71
N GLN A 61 16.80 -3.04 -24.44
CA GLN A 61 16.33 -2.72 -23.10
C GLN A 61 14.82 -2.46 -23.12
N VAL A 62 14.12 -2.98 -22.12
CA VAL A 62 12.72 -2.70 -21.82
C VAL A 62 12.66 -2.20 -20.39
N THR A 63 11.93 -1.11 -20.16
CA THR A 63 11.68 -0.56 -18.82
C THR A 63 10.18 -0.45 -18.63
N ILE A 64 9.69 -0.93 -17.51
CA ILE A 64 8.29 -0.82 -17.08
C ILE A 64 8.21 -0.20 -15.69
N GLU A 65 7.06 0.35 -15.35
CA GLU A 65 6.75 0.85 -14.02
C GLU A 65 6.39 -0.31 -13.08
N TYR A 66 6.73 -0.17 -11.81
CA TYR A 66 6.37 -1.14 -10.77
C TYR A 66 4.84 -1.21 -10.62
N GLY A 67 4.32 -2.42 -10.55
CA GLY A 67 2.88 -2.67 -10.55
C GLY A 67 2.27 -2.90 -11.94
N GLU A 68 3.01 -2.63 -13.01
CA GLU A 68 2.57 -2.91 -14.38
C GLU A 68 2.66 -4.42 -14.67
N ILE A 69 1.59 -4.98 -15.26
CA ILE A 69 1.58 -6.36 -15.72
C ILE A 69 2.18 -6.41 -17.11
N TYR A 70 3.32 -7.10 -17.24
CA TYR A 70 4.04 -7.21 -18.49
C TYR A 70 4.12 -8.66 -18.98
N GLU A 71 3.45 -8.93 -20.09
CA GLU A 71 3.42 -10.24 -20.77
C GLU A 71 3.63 -10.01 -22.27
N PRO A 72 4.90 -9.82 -22.71
CA PRO A 72 5.18 -9.43 -24.08
C PRO A 72 4.91 -10.56 -25.06
N SER A 73 4.35 -10.19 -26.20
CA SER A 73 4.26 -11.09 -27.37
C SER A 73 5.60 -11.19 -28.09
N LEU A 74 5.80 -12.25 -28.87
CA LEU A 74 6.99 -12.42 -29.69
C LEU A 74 7.18 -11.25 -30.68
N SER A 75 6.09 -10.75 -31.26
CA SER A 75 6.12 -9.64 -32.24
C SER A 75 6.52 -8.30 -31.63
N GLU A 76 6.34 -8.12 -30.33
CA GLU A 76 6.85 -6.95 -29.61
C GLU A 76 8.36 -6.99 -29.44
N LEU A 77 8.91 -8.16 -29.17
CA LEU A 77 10.34 -8.34 -28.87
C LEU A 77 11.19 -8.57 -30.11
N VAL A 78 10.62 -9.16 -31.17
CA VAL A 78 11.32 -9.51 -32.41
C VAL A 78 10.53 -9.00 -33.62
N ASP A 79 11.21 -8.44 -34.61
CA ASP A 79 10.59 -8.09 -35.85
C ASP A 79 10.33 -9.33 -36.73
N THR A 80 9.19 -9.98 -36.50
CA THR A 80 8.79 -11.19 -37.22
C THR A 80 8.54 -10.94 -38.71
N GLY A 81 8.29 -9.70 -39.12
CA GLY A 81 8.21 -9.32 -40.54
C GLY A 81 9.58 -9.35 -41.21
N LYS A 82 10.63 -8.88 -40.53
CA LYS A 82 12.03 -8.94 -40.98
C LYS A 82 12.63 -10.34 -40.85
N TYR A 83 12.21 -11.09 -39.80
CA TYR A 83 12.70 -12.42 -39.45
C TYR A 83 11.59 -13.46 -39.51
N PRO A 84 11.03 -13.81 -40.67
CA PRO A 84 9.84 -14.66 -40.82
C PRO A 84 10.03 -16.10 -40.31
N ASN A 85 11.28 -16.54 -40.13
CA ASN A 85 11.61 -17.85 -39.59
C ASN A 85 11.48 -17.91 -38.03
N VAL A 86 11.37 -16.75 -37.37
CA VAL A 86 11.17 -16.65 -35.92
C VAL A 86 9.68 -16.64 -35.63
N THR A 87 9.17 -17.74 -35.11
CA THR A 87 7.76 -17.94 -34.81
C THR A 87 7.56 -18.41 -33.36
N SER A 88 6.34 -18.30 -32.84
CA SER A 88 6.01 -18.78 -31.50
C SER A 88 6.19 -20.31 -31.33
N GLU A 89 6.18 -21.08 -32.41
CA GLU A 89 6.38 -22.53 -32.38
C GLU A 89 7.84 -22.93 -32.12
N ASN A 90 8.80 -22.09 -32.56
CA ASN A 90 10.24 -22.38 -32.48
C ASN A 90 11.01 -21.40 -31.61
N THR A 91 10.31 -20.51 -30.87
CA THR A 91 10.93 -19.48 -30.04
C THR A 91 10.25 -19.45 -28.67
N GLN A 92 11.06 -19.49 -27.64
CA GLN A 92 10.67 -19.41 -26.24
C GLN A 92 11.08 -18.07 -25.66
N ILE A 93 10.18 -17.47 -24.87
CA ILE A 93 10.43 -16.24 -24.12
C ILE A 93 10.41 -16.59 -22.65
N ASP A 94 11.51 -16.31 -21.96
CA ASP A 94 11.66 -16.51 -20.51
C ASP A 94 11.98 -15.16 -19.87
N ILE A 95 11.17 -14.72 -18.91
CA ILE A 95 11.41 -13.51 -18.12
C ILE A 95 12.05 -13.94 -16.81
N GLU A 96 13.32 -13.55 -16.59
CA GLU A 96 14.11 -13.95 -15.43
C GLU A 96 13.80 -13.11 -14.16
N ALA A 97 12.95 -12.07 -14.28
CA ALA A 97 12.51 -11.26 -13.14
C ALA A 97 11.61 -12.06 -12.20
N SER A 98 11.79 -11.84 -10.90
CA SER A 98 10.91 -12.43 -9.88
C SER A 98 9.60 -11.66 -9.81
N LYS A 99 8.49 -12.38 -9.64
CA LYS A 99 7.21 -11.77 -9.27
C LYS A 99 7.27 -11.24 -7.84
N ASP A 100 6.48 -10.20 -7.55
CA ASP A 100 6.37 -9.65 -6.20
C ASP A 100 5.37 -10.47 -5.38
N GLY A 101 5.89 -11.48 -4.68
CA GLY A 101 5.06 -12.46 -3.97
C GLY A 101 4.09 -13.17 -4.91
N ASP A 102 2.80 -13.14 -4.57
CA ASP A 102 1.71 -13.69 -5.37
C ASP A 102 1.13 -12.70 -6.40
N ALA A 103 1.74 -11.52 -6.56
CA ALA A 103 1.26 -10.50 -7.49
C ALA A 103 1.49 -10.90 -8.97
N ALA A 104 0.68 -10.32 -9.86
CA ALA A 104 0.85 -10.54 -11.29
C ALA A 104 2.03 -9.76 -11.90
N TYR A 105 2.51 -8.70 -11.23
CA TYR A 105 3.63 -7.85 -11.65
C TYR A 105 4.97 -8.30 -11.07
N TYR A 106 6.07 -7.72 -11.56
CA TYR A 106 7.43 -8.08 -11.16
C TYR A 106 7.95 -7.15 -10.08
N SER A 107 8.84 -7.67 -9.21
CA SER A 107 9.54 -6.88 -8.19
C SER A 107 10.48 -5.86 -8.84
N VAL A 108 10.66 -4.71 -8.18
CA VAL A 108 11.60 -3.65 -8.59
C VAL A 108 13.01 -4.21 -8.74
N GLY A 109 13.66 -3.89 -9.86
CA GLY A 109 15.02 -4.35 -10.11
C GLY A 109 15.38 -4.46 -11.59
N LYS A 110 16.53 -5.09 -11.84
CA LYS A 110 17.03 -5.37 -13.19
C LYS A 110 17.21 -6.87 -13.38
N SER A 111 16.79 -7.33 -14.55
CA SER A 111 16.80 -8.74 -14.93
C SER A 111 16.97 -8.85 -16.45
N ASN A 112 16.70 -10.01 -17.04
CA ASN A 112 16.71 -10.21 -18.48
C ASN A 112 15.39 -10.82 -18.95
N ILE A 113 15.00 -10.45 -20.16
CA ILE A 113 14.08 -11.23 -20.97
C ILE A 113 14.96 -12.03 -21.91
N LYS A 114 14.90 -13.35 -21.80
CA LYS A 114 15.69 -14.29 -22.55
C LYS A 114 14.85 -14.89 -23.67
N ILE A 115 15.24 -14.66 -24.90
CA ILE A 115 14.56 -15.16 -26.08
C ILE A 115 15.43 -16.25 -26.68
N THR A 116 14.94 -17.48 -26.73
CA THR A 116 15.65 -18.64 -27.27
C THR A 116 14.95 -19.12 -28.52
N HIS A 117 15.58 -18.92 -29.66
CA HIS A 117 15.09 -19.39 -30.95
C HIS A 117 15.79 -20.68 -31.37
N THR A 118 15.05 -21.62 -31.92
CA THR A 118 15.56 -22.90 -32.46
C THR A 118 15.48 -22.88 -33.97
N SER A 119 16.61 -22.69 -34.64
CA SER A 119 16.74 -22.77 -36.10
C SER A 119 16.91 -24.21 -36.55
N GLU A 120 16.19 -24.61 -37.59
CA GLU A 120 16.33 -25.92 -38.21
C GLU A 120 17.10 -25.80 -39.54
N TYR A 121 18.19 -26.56 -39.68
CA TYR A 121 18.97 -26.68 -40.91
C TYR A 121 18.47 -27.85 -41.72
N LYS A 122 17.92 -27.56 -42.92
CA LYS A 122 17.27 -28.55 -43.79
C LYS A 122 17.98 -28.65 -45.12
N LEU A 123 18.28 -29.89 -45.62
CA LEU A 123 18.78 -30.14 -46.94
C LEU A 123 17.74 -30.95 -47.69
N PHE A 124 17.27 -30.44 -48.82
CA PHE A 124 16.18 -31.03 -49.61
C PHE A 124 14.91 -31.35 -48.79
N GLY A 125 14.57 -30.46 -47.81
CA GLY A 125 13.42 -30.66 -46.94
C GLY A 125 13.63 -31.61 -45.75
N LEU A 126 14.78 -32.29 -45.67
CA LEU A 126 15.11 -33.16 -44.54
C LEU A 126 15.88 -32.39 -43.47
N LYS A 127 15.40 -32.42 -42.27
CA LYS A 127 16.08 -31.84 -41.10
C LYS A 127 17.38 -32.57 -40.81
N LEU A 128 18.51 -31.89 -40.87
CA LEU A 128 19.83 -32.41 -40.56
C LEU A 128 20.18 -32.21 -39.06
N PHE A 129 20.03 -30.98 -38.58
CA PHE A 129 20.26 -30.60 -37.18
C PHE A 129 19.51 -29.34 -36.84
N SER A 130 19.46 -28.99 -35.56
CA SER A 130 18.95 -27.71 -35.09
C SER A 130 19.95 -27.01 -34.21
N VAL A 131 19.92 -25.69 -34.24
CA VAL A 131 20.77 -24.82 -33.40
C VAL A 131 19.87 -23.92 -32.57
N LYS A 132 20.17 -23.82 -31.29
CA LYS A 132 19.55 -22.86 -30.40
C LYS A 132 20.41 -21.61 -30.32
N ASP A 133 19.82 -20.45 -30.58
CA ASP A 133 20.43 -19.14 -30.39
C ASP A 133 19.60 -18.36 -29.38
N THR A 134 20.27 -17.63 -28.50
CA THR A 134 19.63 -16.90 -27.41
C THR A 134 20.04 -15.43 -27.45
N LYS A 135 19.06 -14.55 -27.37
CA LYS A 135 19.24 -13.12 -27.20
C LYS A 135 18.68 -12.68 -25.87
N ASN A 136 19.32 -11.72 -25.23
CA ASN A 136 18.89 -11.14 -23.98
C ASN A 136 18.51 -9.67 -24.19
N ILE A 137 17.40 -9.27 -23.59
CA ILE A 137 16.95 -7.89 -23.46
C ILE A 137 17.08 -7.52 -22.00
N LEU A 138 17.73 -6.40 -21.70
CA LEU A 138 17.77 -5.88 -20.31
C LEU A 138 16.37 -5.47 -19.91
N PHE A 139 15.83 -6.10 -18.89
CA PHE A 139 14.51 -5.81 -18.33
C PHE A 139 14.67 -5.06 -17.02
N THR A 140 14.16 -3.83 -16.96
CA THR A 140 14.23 -2.96 -15.78
C THR A 140 12.81 -2.69 -15.28
N ILE A 141 12.56 -2.95 -14.02
CA ILE A 141 11.35 -2.59 -13.31
C ILE A 141 11.73 -1.48 -12.34
N SER A 142 11.19 -0.29 -12.52
CA SER A 142 11.42 0.88 -11.67
C SER A 142 10.12 1.36 -11.07
N ASP A 143 10.18 1.80 -9.82
CA ASP A 143 9.11 2.51 -9.17
C ASP A 143 9.46 3.99 -9.17
N THR A 144 8.69 4.78 -9.88
CA THR A 144 8.84 6.24 -9.97
C THR A 144 7.62 6.99 -9.42
N THR A 145 6.64 6.24 -8.93
CA THR A 145 5.39 6.77 -8.41
C THR A 145 5.55 7.12 -6.93
N ALA A 146 5.24 8.35 -6.56
CA ALA A 146 5.28 8.77 -5.16
C ALA A 146 3.99 8.37 -4.42
N PRO A 147 4.06 8.10 -3.10
CA PRO A 147 2.90 7.81 -2.28
C PRO A 147 1.82 8.88 -2.35
N VAL A 148 0.57 8.48 -2.26
CA VAL A 148 -0.58 9.39 -2.30
C VAL A 148 -1.23 9.45 -0.94
N PHE A 149 -1.37 10.67 -0.37
CA PHE A 149 -2.11 10.88 0.87
C PHE A 149 -3.60 10.56 0.69
N SER A 150 -4.17 9.83 1.66
CA SER A 150 -5.60 9.50 1.66
C SER A 150 -6.46 10.76 1.75
N ASN A 151 -7.58 10.77 1.04
CA ASN A 151 -8.58 11.85 1.13
C ASN A 151 -9.76 11.48 2.04
N ASP A 152 -9.64 10.43 2.85
CA ASP A 152 -10.71 9.98 3.73
C ASP A 152 -10.97 11.01 4.85
N ASN A 153 -12.23 11.23 5.19
CA ASN A 153 -12.64 12.18 6.22
C ASN A 153 -12.07 11.79 7.59
N GLY A 154 -11.36 12.74 8.22
CA GLY A 154 -10.76 12.59 9.56
C GLY A 154 -9.32 12.08 9.57
N VAL A 155 -8.75 11.78 8.41
CA VAL A 155 -7.32 11.45 8.23
C VAL A 155 -6.63 12.61 7.54
N ASN A 156 -5.31 12.74 7.76
CA ASN A 156 -4.48 13.80 7.15
C ASN A 156 -4.98 15.22 7.48
N PRO A 157 -5.05 15.59 8.78
CA PRO A 157 -5.49 16.92 9.17
C PRO A 157 -4.55 17.99 8.62
N LYS A 158 -5.11 19.07 8.08
CA LYS A 158 -4.36 20.22 7.58
C LYS A 158 -3.96 21.19 8.70
N GLU A 159 -4.50 21.00 9.89
CA GLU A 159 -4.17 21.78 11.08
C GLU A 159 -4.07 20.82 12.28
N VAL A 160 -3.05 21.01 13.09
CA VAL A 160 -2.82 20.32 14.37
C VAL A 160 -2.52 21.33 15.44
N SER A 161 -2.96 21.04 16.67
CA SER A 161 -2.74 21.92 17.81
C SER A 161 -1.95 21.19 18.90
N PHE A 162 -1.01 21.93 19.51
CA PHE A 162 -0.26 21.48 20.66
C PHE A 162 -0.35 22.53 21.76
N ILE A 163 -0.22 22.12 23.00
CA ILE A 163 -0.04 23.02 24.13
C ILE A 163 1.45 23.33 24.20
N LYS A 164 1.79 24.56 24.55
CA LYS A 164 3.15 25.03 24.75
C LYS A 164 3.96 24.03 25.60
N ASP A 165 5.18 23.72 25.18
CA ASP A 165 6.10 22.74 25.76
C ASP A 165 5.60 21.28 25.77
N CYS A 166 4.49 20.97 25.09
CA CYS A 166 3.89 19.63 24.96
C CYS A 166 3.91 19.16 23.50
N LYS A 167 5.06 18.60 23.05
CA LYS A 167 5.17 17.98 21.73
C LYS A 167 4.74 16.52 21.81
N GLU A 168 3.89 16.10 20.89
CA GLU A 168 3.44 14.70 20.73
C GLU A 168 3.74 14.22 19.30
N ASP A 169 3.93 12.90 19.13
CA ASP A 169 4.01 12.31 17.82
C ASP A 169 2.61 12.24 17.19
N ILE A 170 2.48 12.85 16.02
CA ILE A 170 1.23 12.93 15.28
C ILE A 170 1.27 12.13 13.96
N THR A 171 2.36 11.42 13.67
CA THR A 171 2.51 10.68 12.40
C THR A 171 1.39 9.66 12.20
N ASN A 172 0.82 9.13 13.29
CA ASN A 172 -0.31 8.21 13.29
C ASN A 172 -1.64 8.84 12.81
N LYS A 173 -1.73 10.18 12.72
CA LYS A 173 -2.89 10.90 12.17
C LYS A 173 -2.85 10.98 10.65
N TYR A 174 -1.75 10.57 10.03
CA TYR A 174 -1.53 10.67 8.59
C TYR A 174 -1.47 9.29 7.95
N GLN A 175 -2.02 9.20 6.76
CA GLN A 175 -2.04 7.98 5.96
C GLN A 175 -1.77 8.32 4.50
N ALA A 176 -0.84 7.60 3.93
CA ALA A 176 -0.57 7.62 2.50
C ALA A 176 -0.44 6.17 2.01
N SER A 177 -0.69 5.96 0.74
CA SER A 177 -0.65 4.65 0.10
C SER A 177 0.20 4.67 -1.15
N ASP A 178 0.86 3.55 -1.37
CA ASP A 178 1.64 3.22 -2.55
C ASP A 178 1.63 1.71 -2.75
N LEU A 179 2.17 1.20 -3.87
CA LEU A 179 2.39 -0.22 -4.07
C LEU A 179 3.50 -0.76 -3.16
N SER A 180 4.51 0.04 -2.87
CA SER A 180 5.56 -0.26 -1.91
C SER A 180 5.21 0.23 -0.49
N ASN A 181 5.98 -0.20 0.51
CA ASN A 181 5.78 0.25 1.88
C ASN A 181 6.04 1.75 2.00
N VAL A 182 5.16 2.45 2.74
CA VAL A 182 5.22 3.90 2.95
C VAL A 182 5.61 4.21 4.39
N GLU A 183 6.59 5.08 4.55
CA GLU A 183 7.01 5.69 5.81
C GLU A 183 6.46 7.12 5.89
N ILE A 184 5.80 7.47 7.00
CA ILE A 184 5.31 8.83 7.28
C ILE A 184 6.27 9.49 8.27
N THR A 185 6.71 10.71 7.95
CA THR A 185 7.53 11.54 8.83
C THR A 185 6.97 12.94 8.94
N PHE A 186 7.18 13.58 10.11
CA PHE A 186 6.75 14.94 10.38
C PHE A 186 7.98 15.83 10.54
N ASP A 187 8.19 16.78 9.63
CA ASP A 187 9.26 17.76 9.66
C ASP A 187 8.73 19.06 10.27
N ASP A 188 9.01 19.26 11.53
CA ASP A 188 8.60 20.39 12.36
C ASP A 188 9.78 21.24 12.83
N LYS A 189 10.90 21.22 12.11
CA LYS A 189 12.14 21.93 12.49
C LYS A 189 11.94 23.45 12.67
N ASP A 190 10.96 24.02 11.98
CA ASP A 190 10.62 25.44 12.02
C ASP A 190 9.54 25.77 13.07
N VAL A 191 9.09 24.79 13.86
CA VAL A 191 8.10 24.94 14.93
C VAL A 191 8.77 25.17 16.28
N ASP A 192 8.52 26.33 16.88
CA ASP A 192 8.96 26.64 18.24
C ASP A 192 7.87 26.24 19.25
N TYR A 193 7.99 25.05 19.82
CA TYR A 193 7.04 24.55 20.81
C TYR A 193 7.08 25.32 22.16
N SER A 194 8.08 26.11 22.40
CA SER A 194 8.19 26.94 23.63
C SER A 194 7.40 28.23 23.55
N LYS A 195 6.81 28.56 22.42
CA LYS A 195 6.12 29.80 22.15
C LYS A 195 4.77 29.61 21.49
N ALA A 196 3.72 30.15 22.10
CA ALA A 196 2.40 30.16 21.51
C ALA A 196 2.39 30.95 20.19
N GLY A 197 1.74 30.41 19.17
CA GLY A 197 1.69 31.00 17.84
C GLY A 197 1.24 30.00 16.77
N GLU A 198 1.27 30.46 15.53
CA GLU A 198 0.97 29.66 14.36
C GLU A 198 2.24 29.40 13.56
N TYR A 199 2.48 28.17 13.19
CA TYR A 199 3.66 27.72 12.47
C TYR A 199 3.23 26.85 11.29
N THR A 200 4.15 26.61 10.37
CA THR A 200 3.97 25.68 9.26
C THR A 200 4.98 24.54 9.38
N ALA A 201 4.52 23.35 9.16
CA ALA A 201 5.33 22.13 9.13
C ALA A 201 4.97 21.29 7.91
N ASN A 202 5.75 20.25 7.60
CA ASN A 202 5.49 19.36 6.51
C ASN A 202 5.37 17.91 7.01
N VAL A 203 4.40 17.19 6.47
CA VAL A 203 4.32 15.73 6.59
C VAL A 203 4.78 15.14 5.28
N PHE A 204 5.79 14.29 5.35
CA PHE A 204 6.30 13.56 4.20
C PHE A 204 5.81 12.10 4.22
N ALA A 205 5.46 11.60 3.05
CA ALA A 205 5.25 10.20 2.79
C ALA A 205 6.33 9.73 1.81
N LYS A 206 7.15 8.78 2.24
CA LYS A 206 8.25 8.21 1.46
C LYS A 206 8.03 6.72 1.28
N ASP A 207 8.19 6.22 0.06
CA ASP A 207 8.12 4.80 -0.24
C ASP A 207 9.46 4.09 -0.04
N ALA A 208 9.46 2.76 -0.20
CA ALA A 208 10.65 1.93 -0.09
C ALA A 208 11.67 2.17 -1.23
N ASN A 209 11.26 2.76 -2.35
CA ASN A 209 12.08 3.03 -3.53
C ASN A 209 12.64 4.47 -3.54
N GLY A 210 12.22 5.29 -2.59
CA GLY A 210 12.74 6.63 -2.36
C GLY A 210 11.91 7.75 -2.97
N ASN A 211 10.75 7.46 -3.57
CA ASN A 211 9.84 8.48 -4.05
C ASN A 211 9.12 9.13 -2.87
N VAL A 212 8.89 10.44 -2.95
CA VAL A 212 8.40 11.25 -1.82
C VAL A 212 7.27 12.15 -2.27
N SER A 213 6.20 12.17 -1.51
CA SER A 213 5.19 13.22 -1.53
C SER A 213 5.15 13.94 -0.19
N TYR A 214 4.59 15.13 -0.15
CA TYR A 214 4.43 15.89 1.09
C TYR A 214 3.15 16.71 1.09
N MET A 215 2.72 17.05 2.29
CA MET A 215 1.66 18.04 2.52
C MET A 215 2.07 19.03 3.60
N GLU A 216 1.69 20.29 3.38
CA GLU A 216 1.87 21.36 4.36
C GLU A 216 0.77 21.28 5.44
N VAL A 217 1.18 21.46 6.69
CA VAL A 217 0.32 21.39 7.87
C VAL A 217 0.51 22.62 8.72
N LYS A 218 -0.60 23.30 9.04
CA LYS A 218 -0.62 24.39 10.02
C LYS A 218 -0.50 23.81 11.43
N VAL A 219 0.47 24.32 12.20
CA VAL A 219 0.70 23.94 13.60
C VAL A 219 0.33 25.13 14.47
N VAL A 220 -0.60 24.93 15.40
CA VAL A 220 -1.04 25.95 16.35
C VAL A 220 -0.55 25.57 17.74
N ILE A 221 0.31 26.41 18.31
CA ILE A 221 0.77 26.27 19.71
C ILE A 221 -0.06 27.19 20.58
N THR A 222 -0.75 26.63 21.56
CA THR A 222 -1.60 27.37 22.51
C THR A 222 -0.94 27.48 23.89
N GLU A 223 -1.23 28.56 24.61
CA GLU A 223 -0.86 28.63 26.02
C GLU A 223 -1.63 27.56 26.83
N PRO A 224 -1.03 27.01 27.89
CA PRO A 224 -1.73 26.13 28.81
C PRO A 224 -2.85 26.86 29.54
N THR A 225 -3.85 26.11 30.04
CA THR A 225 -5.01 26.68 30.76
C THR A 225 -5.24 25.98 32.09
N ILE A 226 -5.89 26.70 33.02
CA ILE A 226 -6.44 26.16 34.27
C ILE A 226 -7.93 26.47 34.29
N ASP A 227 -8.77 25.47 34.45
CA ASP A 227 -10.22 25.59 34.62
C ASP A 227 -10.66 25.16 35.98
N PHE A 228 -11.59 25.92 36.56
CA PHE A 228 -12.24 25.60 37.83
C PHE A 228 -13.70 25.19 37.64
N ASN A 229 -14.16 24.25 38.46
CA ASN A 229 -15.58 23.91 38.53
C ASN A 229 -16.45 25.04 39.14
N VAL A 230 -15.83 26.06 39.75
CA VAL A 230 -16.51 27.21 40.36
C VAL A 230 -15.63 28.46 40.30
N SER A 231 -16.20 29.60 39.96
CA SER A 231 -15.49 30.92 39.94
C SER A 231 -15.80 31.84 41.14
N VAL A 232 -16.93 31.60 41.80
CA VAL A 232 -17.37 32.32 43.00
C VAL A 232 -17.93 31.37 44.02
N LEU A 233 -17.49 31.47 45.29
CA LEU A 233 -17.90 30.57 46.36
C LEU A 233 -18.45 31.37 47.52
N SER A 234 -19.59 30.93 48.11
CA SER A 234 -20.15 31.52 49.33
C SER A 234 -20.28 30.43 50.39
N LEU A 235 -19.56 30.58 51.49
CA LEU A 235 -19.45 29.61 52.59
C LEU A 235 -19.84 30.26 53.91
N ASN A 236 -20.30 29.49 54.88
CA ASN A 236 -20.40 29.98 56.28
C ASN A 236 -19.13 29.57 57.03
N ILE A 237 -18.85 30.26 58.16
CA ILE A 237 -17.72 29.92 59.01
C ILE A 237 -17.82 28.42 59.41
N GLY A 238 -16.70 27.67 59.15
CA GLY A 238 -16.56 26.25 59.38
C GLY A 238 -16.98 25.34 58.23
N ASP A 239 -17.52 25.89 57.13
CA ASP A 239 -17.82 25.13 55.95
C ASP A 239 -16.53 24.84 55.15
N GLU A 240 -16.52 23.73 54.45
CA GLU A 240 -15.44 23.31 53.55
C GLU A 240 -15.99 23.11 52.10
N TYR A 241 -15.16 23.42 51.09
CA TYR A 241 -15.49 23.18 49.71
C TYR A 241 -14.20 22.81 48.93
N THR A 242 -14.29 21.84 48.02
CA THR A 242 -13.17 21.49 47.16
C THR A 242 -13.35 22.13 45.78
N ILE A 243 -12.43 23.04 45.42
CA ILE A 243 -12.31 23.54 44.06
C ILE A 243 -11.62 22.45 43.23
N GLU A 244 -12.35 21.92 42.26
CA GLU A 244 -11.76 21.02 41.28
C GLU A 244 -11.10 21.83 40.17
N ALA A 245 -9.80 21.68 40.05
CA ALA A 245 -9.02 22.34 39.00
C ALA A 245 -8.59 21.33 37.91
N LYS A 246 -8.87 21.66 36.67
CA LYS A 246 -8.38 20.93 35.54
C LYS A 246 -7.26 21.75 34.87
N VAL A 247 -6.08 21.17 34.77
CA VAL A 247 -4.90 21.79 34.17
C VAL A 247 -4.54 21.02 32.90
N ASP A 248 -4.37 21.74 31.83
CA ASP A 248 -3.63 21.25 30.66
C ASP A 248 -2.18 21.77 30.69
N GLY A 249 -1.34 21.29 29.75
CA GLY A 249 0.08 21.68 29.73
C GLY A 249 1.01 20.59 30.26
N LYS A 250 2.29 20.91 30.35
CA LYS A 250 3.38 19.99 30.70
C LYS A 250 3.32 19.58 32.17
N ASP A 251 3.20 20.57 33.05
CA ASP A 251 3.17 20.38 34.49
C ASP A 251 1.72 20.33 34.97
N LYS A 252 1.37 19.29 35.71
CA LYS A 252 0.04 19.10 36.27
C LYS A 252 -0.05 19.47 37.76
N GLU A 253 1.10 19.78 38.37
CA GLU A 253 1.15 20.24 39.74
C GLU A 253 0.57 21.64 39.88
N ILE A 254 -0.28 21.86 40.89
CA ILE A 254 -0.97 23.12 41.11
C ILE A 254 -0.48 23.71 42.42
N GLU A 255 0.06 24.92 42.37
CA GLU A 255 0.36 25.72 43.52
C GLU A 255 -0.90 26.49 43.97
N TRP A 256 -1.40 26.21 45.16
CA TRP A 256 -2.58 26.85 45.72
C TRP A 256 -2.18 27.95 46.71
N SER A 257 -2.88 29.06 46.69
CA SER A 257 -2.70 30.15 47.67
C SER A 257 -4.03 30.86 47.97
N SER A 258 -4.10 31.47 49.12
CA SER A 258 -5.20 32.37 49.53
C SER A 258 -4.67 33.78 49.71
N SER A 259 -5.47 34.77 49.31
CA SER A 259 -5.15 36.18 49.57
C SER A 259 -5.24 36.55 51.05
N ASP A 260 -6.01 35.81 51.87
CA ASP A 260 -6.14 35.95 53.32
C ASP A 260 -6.51 34.62 53.97
N GLU A 261 -5.51 33.91 54.46
CA GLU A 261 -5.69 32.61 55.15
C GLU A 261 -6.46 32.73 56.49
N SER A 262 -6.58 33.92 57.05
CA SER A 262 -7.39 34.11 58.25
C SER A 262 -8.90 34.09 57.95
N ILE A 263 -9.28 34.35 56.68
CA ILE A 263 -10.67 34.30 56.19
C ILE A 263 -11.00 32.94 55.59
N ALA A 264 -10.17 32.53 54.63
CA ALA A 264 -10.33 31.23 53.95
C ALA A 264 -8.94 30.63 53.67
N LYS A 265 -8.69 29.41 54.15
CA LYS A 265 -7.47 28.65 53.90
C LYS A 265 -7.72 27.66 52.80
N VAL A 266 -6.69 27.42 51.95
CA VAL A 266 -6.74 26.41 50.91
C VAL A 266 -5.59 25.42 51.11
N ASP A 267 -5.89 24.14 50.88
CA ASP A 267 -4.93 23.03 50.85
C ASP A 267 -5.34 22.07 49.75
N ASN A 268 -4.52 21.92 48.71
CA ASN A 268 -4.79 21.05 47.56
C ASN A 268 -6.21 21.23 46.99
N GLY A 269 -6.67 22.50 46.84
CA GLY A 269 -7.99 22.84 46.32
C GLY A 269 -9.10 22.79 47.35
N LYS A 270 -8.87 22.20 48.56
CA LYS A 270 -9.84 22.19 49.63
C LYS A 270 -9.81 23.53 50.37
N VAL A 271 -10.88 24.31 50.25
CA VAL A 271 -11.08 25.60 50.89
C VAL A 271 -11.82 25.41 52.23
N THR A 272 -11.25 25.94 53.29
CA THR A 272 -11.85 25.94 54.62
C THR A 272 -12.19 27.38 55.02
N ALA A 273 -13.45 27.68 55.34
CA ALA A 273 -13.93 28.99 55.75
C ALA A 273 -13.68 29.22 57.27
N ILE A 274 -12.85 30.20 57.59
CA ILE A 274 -12.38 30.43 58.97
C ILE A 274 -13.10 31.63 59.64
N LYS A 275 -13.18 32.78 58.93
CA LYS A 275 -13.72 34.03 59.48
C LYS A 275 -14.55 34.72 58.43
N ALA A 276 -15.62 35.44 58.85
CA ALA A 276 -16.42 36.25 57.94
C ALA A 276 -15.58 37.31 57.22
N GLY A 277 -15.72 37.39 55.89
CA GLY A 277 -14.94 38.29 55.04
C GLY A 277 -14.89 37.79 53.58
N LYS A 278 -14.00 38.37 52.79
CA LYS A 278 -13.73 37.99 51.43
C LYS A 278 -12.28 37.60 51.26
N ALA A 279 -12.01 36.55 50.58
CA ALA A 279 -10.69 36.11 50.17
C ALA A 279 -10.72 35.63 48.74
N THR A 280 -9.58 35.64 48.07
CA THR A 280 -9.41 35.08 46.69
C THR A 280 -8.51 33.88 46.80
N ILE A 281 -9.00 32.74 46.37
CA ILE A 281 -8.19 31.54 46.18
C ILE A 281 -7.58 31.53 44.78
N LYS A 282 -6.27 31.32 44.71
CA LYS A 282 -5.49 31.28 43.45
C LYS A 282 -4.89 29.87 43.30
N ALA A 283 -4.98 29.37 42.06
CA ALA A 283 -4.19 28.25 41.59
C ALA A 283 -3.21 28.74 40.51
N LYS A 284 -2.00 28.23 40.54
CA LYS A 284 -0.96 28.48 39.52
C LYS A 284 -0.37 27.16 39.03
N ALA A 285 -0.26 27.00 37.71
CA ALA A 285 0.46 25.91 37.06
C ALA A 285 0.92 26.37 35.66
N ASN A 286 2.06 25.88 35.14
CA ASN A 286 2.58 26.22 33.79
C ASN A 286 2.59 27.73 33.52
N ASP A 287 2.95 28.56 34.50
CA ASP A 287 2.94 30.03 34.44
C ASP A 287 1.57 30.70 34.20
N VAL A 288 0.47 29.95 34.21
CA VAL A 288 -0.88 30.49 34.18
C VAL A 288 -1.52 30.45 35.55
N GLU A 289 -2.43 31.40 35.80
CA GLU A 289 -3.12 31.55 37.06
C GLU A 289 -4.64 31.57 36.87
N LYS A 290 -5.38 30.98 37.82
CA LYS A 290 -6.83 31.05 37.88
C LYS A 290 -7.25 31.41 39.31
N THR A 291 -8.31 32.21 39.45
CA THR A 291 -8.79 32.65 40.75
C THR A 291 -10.24 32.31 40.98
N CYS A 292 -10.60 32.08 42.25
CA CYS A 292 -11.97 31.92 42.74
C CYS A 292 -12.22 32.90 43.88
N GLU A 293 -13.26 33.73 43.76
CA GLU A 293 -13.67 34.62 44.83
C GLU A 293 -14.44 33.85 45.90
N VAL A 294 -13.99 33.95 47.17
CA VAL A 294 -14.64 33.28 48.31
C VAL A 294 -15.20 34.36 49.24
N THR A 295 -16.49 34.30 49.51
CA THR A 295 -17.18 35.11 50.53
C THR A 295 -17.58 34.20 51.68
N VAL A 296 -17.02 34.47 52.85
CA VAL A 296 -17.37 33.76 54.10
C VAL A 296 -18.37 34.59 54.87
N LYS A 297 -19.47 33.97 55.30
CA LYS A 297 -20.55 34.58 56.09
C LYS A 297 -20.57 33.99 57.48
N GLU A 298 -21.05 34.79 58.46
CA GLU A 298 -21.33 34.27 59.79
C GLU A 298 -22.43 33.22 59.70
N LYS A 299 -22.28 32.14 60.51
CA LYS A 299 -23.30 31.12 60.62
C LYS A 299 -24.50 31.70 61.35
N ALA A 300 -25.65 31.78 60.71
CA ALA A 300 -26.89 32.27 61.36
C ALA A 300 -27.15 31.47 62.64
N ALA A 301 -27.21 32.19 63.78
CA ALA A 301 -27.58 31.57 65.10
C ALA A 301 -28.95 30.95 64.93
N GLN A 302 -29.07 29.64 65.18
CA GLN A 302 -30.36 28.94 65.26
C GLN A 302 -31.05 29.47 66.51
N GLN A 303 -32.09 30.31 66.38
CA GLN A 303 -33.03 30.59 67.45
C GLN A 303 -33.71 29.26 67.83
N GLN A 304 -33.40 28.74 69.02
CA GLN A 304 -34.17 27.70 69.71
C GLN A 304 -35.51 28.27 70.01
N THR A 305 -36.55 28.02 69.23
CA THR A 305 -37.97 28.18 69.62
C THR A 305 -38.35 27.00 70.47
N GLN A 306 -38.48 27.26 71.80
CA GLN A 306 -39.11 26.35 72.72
C GLN A 306 -40.51 25.99 72.24
N LYS A 307 -40.75 24.72 72.08
CA LYS A 307 -42.09 24.11 71.93
C LYS A 307 -42.84 24.22 73.22
N ASN A 308 -43.97 24.95 73.22
CA ASN A 308 -45.03 24.67 74.13
C ASN A 308 -46.18 23.96 73.42
N SER A 309 -46.49 22.80 73.95
CA SER A 309 -47.48 21.85 73.55
C SER A 309 -48.89 22.39 73.73
N THR A 310 -49.77 22.23 72.77
CA THR A 310 -51.16 21.77 73.05
C THR A 310 -51.83 21.20 71.83
N ASN A 311 -52.45 20.13 72.08
CA ASN A 311 -53.23 19.21 71.30
C ASN A 311 -54.45 19.85 70.60
N LYS A 312 -54.87 19.45 69.40
CA LYS A 312 -56.10 18.69 69.14
C LYS A 312 -56.44 18.63 67.67
N ASN A 313 -56.55 17.43 67.23
CA ASN A 313 -57.62 16.79 66.44
C ASN A 313 -58.18 17.48 65.16
N SER A 314 -58.15 16.76 64.11
CA SER A 314 -59.30 16.24 63.36
C SER A 314 -59.28 16.47 61.86
N SER A 315 -59.24 15.39 61.16
CA SER A 315 -60.19 14.91 60.18
C SER A 315 -60.06 15.46 58.71
N SER A 316 -59.57 14.65 57.88
CA SER A 316 -60.24 13.89 56.83
C SER A 316 -60.49 14.54 55.48
N TYR A 317 -60.35 13.64 54.52
CA TYR A 317 -60.84 13.47 53.18
C TYR A 317 -59.93 14.00 52.04
N SER A 318 -59.34 13.07 51.36
CA SER A 318 -59.76 12.30 50.16
C SER A 318 -60.12 13.22 48.95
N THR A 319 -59.59 13.10 47.84
CA THR A 319 -59.76 12.07 46.85
C THR A 319 -59.04 12.48 45.51
N ASN A 320 -58.42 11.49 44.99
CA ASN A 320 -58.50 11.00 43.57
C ASN A 320 -58.02 11.80 42.37
N VAL A 321 -57.11 11.14 41.74
CA VAL A 321 -57.17 10.42 40.43
C VAL A 321 -56.94 11.26 39.19
N ALA A 322 -55.92 11.02 38.44
CA ALA A 322 -55.94 10.27 37.22
C ALA A 322 -54.58 10.23 36.51
N GLN A 323 -54.15 9.03 36.34
CA GLN A 323 -53.33 8.43 35.32
C GLN A 323 -53.29 9.16 33.95
N SER A 324 -52.10 9.21 33.35
CA SER A 324 -51.98 8.74 32.00
C SER A 324 -50.54 8.27 31.71
N LYS A 325 -50.50 7.08 31.17
CA LYS A 325 -49.32 6.33 30.73
C LYS A 325 -48.72 6.92 29.44
N SER A 326 -47.42 6.86 29.26
CA SER A 326 -46.91 6.20 28.03
C SER A 326 -45.44 5.83 28.24
N ASN A 327 -45.20 4.60 27.90
CA ASN A 327 -43.91 3.92 27.80
C ASN A 327 -42.99 4.53 26.75
N THR A 328 -41.70 4.55 27.01
CA THR A 328 -40.78 3.86 26.08
C THR A 328 -39.46 3.56 26.79
N ALA A 329 -39.04 2.35 26.65
CA ALA A 329 -37.88 1.73 27.25
C ALA A 329 -36.60 2.25 26.64
N SER A 330 -35.60 2.50 27.47
CA SER A 330 -34.21 2.55 27.04
C SER A 330 -33.50 1.36 27.65
N ALA A 331 -33.09 0.46 26.79
CA ALA A 331 -32.20 -0.62 27.16
C ALA A 331 -30.74 -0.14 27.09
N SER A 332 -30.15 -0.06 28.26
CA SER A 332 -28.70 -0.05 28.44
C SER A 332 -28.23 -1.50 28.32
N SER A 333 -27.31 -1.79 27.41
CA SER A 333 -26.56 -3.02 27.47
C SER A 333 -25.06 -2.71 27.46
N ASN A 334 -24.51 -2.76 28.64
CA ASN A 334 -23.11 -3.11 28.88
C ASN A 334 -22.89 -4.53 28.39
N SER A 335 -21.87 -4.73 27.54
CA SER A 335 -21.21 -6.03 27.44
C SER A 335 -19.75 -5.85 27.11
N ASN A 336 -18.92 -5.76 28.14
CA ASN A 336 -17.57 -6.26 28.11
C ASN A 336 -17.65 -7.78 28.05
N SER A 337 -17.07 -8.41 27.04
CA SER A 337 -16.46 -9.74 27.19
C SER A 337 -15.68 -10.12 25.93
N SER A 338 -14.35 -10.28 26.11
CA SER A 338 -13.51 -11.34 25.54
C SER A 338 -13.92 -11.88 24.15
N ALA A 339 -13.24 -11.35 23.11
CA ALA A 339 -13.17 -11.97 21.80
C ALA A 339 -11.71 -12.31 21.45
N GLU A 340 -11.15 -13.25 22.14
CA GLU A 340 -9.99 -14.03 21.71
C GLU A 340 -10.38 -15.49 21.75
N ASN A 341 -10.77 -16.07 20.62
CA ASN A 341 -10.70 -17.49 20.29
C ASN A 341 -11.73 -17.97 19.26
N ASN A 342 -12.12 -17.16 18.25
CA ASN A 342 -13.00 -17.67 17.18
C ASN A 342 -12.54 -17.31 15.75
N LYS A 343 -11.24 -17.03 15.55
CA LYS A 343 -10.73 -16.65 14.22
C LYS A 343 -10.49 -17.82 13.26
N GLU A 344 -10.43 -19.05 13.73
CA GLU A 344 -9.94 -20.18 12.92
C GLU A 344 -11.01 -21.07 12.26
N THR A 345 -12.29 -20.90 12.55
CA THR A 345 -13.33 -21.81 12.03
C THR A 345 -14.25 -21.24 10.97
N HIS A 346 -14.23 -19.92 10.71
CA HIS A 346 -15.26 -19.27 9.88
C HIS A 346 -14.88 -18.99 8.42
N CYS A 347 -13.59 -18.86 8.08
CA CYS A 347 -13.16 -18.45 6.75
C CYS A 347 -12.23 -19.49 6.10
N THR A 348 -12.69 -20.72 5.93
CA THR A 348 -11.94 -21.76 5.23
C THR A 348 -12.17 -21.69 3.72
N ASN A 349 -11.10 -21.71 2.93
CA ASN A 349 -11.14 -21.78 1.45
C ASN A 349 -12.01 -20.69 0.77
N ASN A 350 -11.94 -19.44 1.24
CA ASN A 350 -12.77 -18.32 0.76
C ASN A 350 -14.30 -18.51 0.95
N ASN A 351 -14.70 -19.42 1.84
CA ASN A 351 -16.10 -19.66 2.20
C ASN A 351 -16.37 -19.20 3.65
N ASN A 352 -17.63 -18.99 3.99
CA ASN A 352 -18.10 -18.63 5.34
C ASN A 352 -17.59 -17.28 5.86
N HIS A 353 -17.44 -16.31 4.99
CA HIS A 353 -17.17 -14.93 5.38
C HIS A 353 -18.39 -14.30 6.09
N SER A 354 -18.16 -13.28 6.94
CA SER A 354 -19.22 -12.54 7.64
C SER A 354 -20.15 -11.77 6.69
N ILE A 355 -19.69 -11.54 5.46
CA ILE A 355 -20.39 -10.82 4.40
C ILE A 355 -20.21 -11.55 3.06
N LYS A 356 -21.07 -11.24 2.09
CA LYS A 356 -20.98 -11.80 0.76
C LYS A 356 -19.81 -11.20 -0.02
N CYS A 357 -19.19 -12.00 -0.89
CA CYS A 357 -18.23 -11.52 -1.88
C CYS A 357 -18.93 -10.52 -2.82
N GLY A 358 -18.24 -9.42 -3.15
CA GLY A 358 -18.75 -8.42 -4.09
C GLY A 358 -18.76 -8.91 -5.55
N ASN A 359 -19.21 -8.05 -6.48
CA ASN A 359 -19.26 -8.38 -7.91
C ASN A 359 -17.89 -8.55 -8.55
N ILE A 360 -16.80 -8.15 -7.87
CA ILE A 360 -15.42 -8.46 -8.26
C ILE A 360 -15.19 -9.99 -8.23
N GLY A 361 -15.91 -10.74 -7.38
CA GLY A 361 -15.86 -12.19 -7.32
C GLY A 361 -14.63 -12.77 -6.61
N MET A 362 -13.81 -11.92 -5.98
CA MET A 362 -12.55 -12.29 -5.34
C MET A 362 -12.42 -11.71 -3.93
N TRP A 363 -11.56 -12.36 -3.12
CA TRP A 363 -11.14 -11.90 -1.81
C TRP A 363 -9.66 -11.56 -1.82
N PHE A 364 -9.32 -10.40 -1.28
CA PHE A 364 -7.97 -9.83 -1.22
C PHE A 364 -7.47 -9.84 0.22
N GLY A 365 -6.17 -9.85 0.41
CA GLY A 365 -5.53 -9.80 1.72
C GLY A 365 -5.63 -8.40 2.37
N SER A 366 -5.76 -7.36 1.55
CA SER A 366 -5.85 -5.97 2.00
C SER A 366 -6.76 -5.14 1.09
N ARG A 367 -7.20 -3.97 1.59
CA ARG A 367 -7.90 -2.95 0.78
C ARG A 367 -7.03 -2.53 -0.40
N ARG A 368 -5.73 -2.37 -0.18
CA ARG A 368 -4.75 -1.96 -1.19
C ARG A 368 -4.72 -2.90 -2.39
N GLU A 369 -4.84 -4.21 -2.18
CA GLU A 369 -4.93 -5.16 -3.29
C GLU A 369 -6.22 -4.97 -4.11
N VAL A 370 -7.33 -4.57 -3.47
CA VAL A 370 -8.57 -4.18 -4.19
C VAL A 370 -8.31 -2.95 -5.05
N ASP A 371 -7.63 -1.93 -4.51
CA ASP A 371 -7.28 -0.68 -5.20
C ASP A 371 -6.38 -0.95 -6.41
N THR A 372 -5.37 -1.79 -6.22
CA THR A 372 -4.43 -2.22 -7.28
C THR A 372 -5.17 -2.99 -8.37
N TYR A 373 -6.05 -3.91 -7.99
CA TYR A 373 -6.84 -4.67 -8.96
C TYR A 373 -7.77 -3.76 -9.77
N PHE A 374 -8.45 -2.81 -9.12
CA PHE A 374 -9.27 -1.79 -9.80
C PHE A 374 -8.44 -1.00 -10.83
N SER A 375 -7.28 -0.49 -10.41
CA SER A 375 -6.37 0.27 -11.28
C SER A 375 -5.90 -0.56 -12.48
N SER A 376 -5.57 -1.84 -12.27
CA SER A 376 -5.15 -2.75 -13.34
C SER A 376 -6.26 -2.97 -14.38
N VAL A 377 -7.51 -3.11 -13.92
CA VAL A 377 -8.68 -3.24 -14.81
C VAL A 377 -8.90 -1.98 -15.62
N CYS A 378 -8.84 -0.80 -15.00
CA CYS A 378 -8.96 0.49 -15.70
C CYS A 378 -7.85 0.68 -16.73
N ASN A 379 -6.61 0.38 -16.36
CA ASN A 379 -5.46 0.47 -17.27
C ASN A 379 -5.61 -0.46 -18.47
N LYS A 380 -6.06 -1.70 -18.25
CA LYS A 380 -6.31 -2.66 -19.34
C LYS A 380 -7.33 -2.12 -20.36
N TRP A 381 -8.43 -1.57 -19.89
CA TRP A 381 -9.45 -0.99 -20.77
C TRP A 381 -8.95 0.30 -21.42
N GLY A 382 -8.21 1.14 -20.69
CA GLY A 382 -7.60 2.36 -21.20
C GLY A 382 -6.57 2.09 -22.30
N THR A 383 -5.75 1.05 -22.16
CA THR A 383 -4.78 0.62 -23.18
C THR A 383 -5.48 0.14 -24.44
N LYS A 384 -6.53 -0.68 -24.30
CA LYS A 384 -7.31 -1.13 -25.47
C LYS A 384 -7.94 0.03 -26.23
N TYR A 385 -8.48 1.01 -25.51
CA TYR A 385 -9.05 2.20 -26.13
C TYR A 385 -7.97 3.06 -26.83
N LYS A 386 -6.81 3.29 -26.19
CA LYS A 386 -5.67 4.01 -26.77
C LYS A 386 -5.11 3.35 -28.03
N ASN A 387 -5.14 2.03 -28.09
CA ASN A 387 -4.69 1.23 -29.23
C ASN A 387 -5.76 1.07 -30.32
N GLU A 388 -6.89 1.75 -30.21
CA GLU A 388 -8.05 1.66 -31.13
C GLU A 388 -8.62 0.23 -31.28
N GLU A 389 -8.37 -0.65 -30.29
CA GLU A 389 -8.90 -2.03 -30.26
C GLU A 389 -10.38 -2.08 -29.90
N ILE A 390 -10.89 -1.03 -29.23
CA ILE A 390 -12.27 -0.90 -28.78
C ILE A 390 -12.78 0.53 -29.01
N THR A 391 -14.09 0.67 -29.15
CA THR A 391 -14.75 1.97 -29.27
C THR A 391 -14.87 2.68 -27.91
N TRP A 392 -15.13 3.99 -27.92
CA TRP A 392 -15.45 4.76 -26.71
C TRP A 392 -16.64 4.19 -25.95
N GLU A 393 -17.68 3.75 -26.67
CA GLU A 393 -18.87 3.13 -26.09
C GLU A 393 -18.53 1.81 -25.37
N GLU A 394 -17.67 0.97 -25.97
CA GLU A 394 -17.20 -0.26 -25.33
C GLU A 394 -16.29 0.02 -24.13
N TYR A 395 -15.47 1.07 -24.20
CA TYR A 395 -14.65 1.51 -23.09
C TYR A 395 -15.51 1.93 -21.90
N THR A 396 -16.46 2.87 -22.09
CA THR A 396 -17.31 3.39 -21.01
C THR A 396 -18.19 2.30 -20.38
N LYS A 397 -18.68 1.35 -21.19
CA LYS A 397 -19.48 0.22 -20.71
C LYS A 397 -18.70 -0.78 -19.86
N ASN A 398 -17.42 -0.97 -20.12
CA ASN A 398 -16.64 -2.05 -19.52
C ASN A 398 -15.61 -1.57 -18.50
N CYS A 399 -15.05 -0.37 -18.65
CA CYS A 399 -14.15 0.22 -17.68
C CYS A 399 -14.92 0.65 -16.44
N PRO A 400 -14.58 0.19 -15.24
CA PRO A 400 -15.22 0.67 -14.02
C PRO A 400 -15.04 2.17 -13.83
N GLN A 401 -16.12 2.87 -13.48
CA GLN A 401 -16.11 4.31 -13.16
C GLN A 401 -15.73 4.56 -11.70
N GLY A 402 -15.79 3.54 -10.87
CA GLY A 402 -15.42 3.55 -9.47
C GLY A 402 -15.59 2.18 -8.84
N TYR A 403 -15.31 2.10 -7.57
CA TYR A 403 -15.52 0.88 -6.79
C TYR A 403 -15.86 1.20 -5.35
N GLU A 404 -16.51 0.27 -4.68
CA GLU A 404 -16.70 0.23 -3.24
C GLU A 404 -16.10 -1.06 -2.69
N CYS A 405 -15.52 -1.03 -1.50
CA CYS A 405 -14.93 -2.22 -0.90
C CYS A 405 -15.22 -2.31 0.59
N TRP A 406 -15.20 -3.54 1.10
CA TRP A 406 -15.43 -3.85 2.52
C TRP A 406 -14.63 -5.07 2.93
N SER A 407 -14.42 -5.23 4.23
CA SER A 407 -13.65 -6.35 4.78
C SER A 407 -14.54 -7.31 5.56
N CYS A 408 -14.15 -8.58 5.55
CA CYS A 408 -14.73 -9.61 6.41
C CYS A 408 -14.32 -9.38 7.87
N SER A 409 -15.28 -9.25 8.78
CA SER A 409 -15.02 -9.05 10.21
C SER A 409 -14.36 -10.25 10.90
N TYR A 410 -14.40 -11.45 10.29
CA TYR A 410 -13.80 -12.65 10.85
C TYR A 410 -12.32 -12.80 10.51
N CYS A 411 -11.92 -12.61 9.24
CA CYS A 411 -10.56 -12.86 8.78
C CYS A 411 -9.82 -11.61 8.26
N GLY A 412 -10.51 -10.47 8.14
CA GLY A 412 -9.93 -9.23 7.63
C GLY A 412 -9.72 -9.18 6.13
N LYS A 413 -10.07 -10.23 5.36
CA LYS A 413 -9.99 -10.21 3.89
C LYS A 413 -10.97 -9.21 3.31
N TRP A 414 -10.59 -8.60 2.20
CA TRP A 414 -11.31 -7.55 1.49
C TRP A 414 -11.96 -8.06 0.21
N THR A 415 -13.10 -7.48 -0.14
CA THR A 415 -13.78 -7.66 -1.44
C THR A 415 -14.53 -6.39 -1.78
N GLY A 416 -15.15 -6.32 -2.94
CA GLY A 416 -15.89 -5.11 -3.32
C GLY A 416 -16.73 -5.26 -4.58
N ASN A 417 -17.34 -4.16 -4.97
CA ASN A 417 -18.08 -4.00 -6.21
C ASN A 417 -17.40 -2.99 -7.11
N PHE A 418 -17.24 -3.32 -8.38
CA PHE A 418 -17.00 -2.34 -9.41
C PHE A 418 -18.31 -1.64 -9.78
N ILE A 419 -18.27 -0.31 -9.82
CA ILE A 419 -19.35 0.55 -10.26
C ILE A 419 -19.16 0.79 -11.76
N LYS A 420 -20.13 0.39 -12.57
CA LYS A 420 -20.20 0.63 -14.02
C LYS A 420 -21.45 1.42 -14.31
N GLU A 421 -21.42 2.23 -15.34
CA GLU A 421 -22.64 2.88 -15.85
C GLU A 421 -23.66 1.87 -16.38
#